data_6678fecd52825ff7d87886be4c7581ea
#
_entry.id   6678fecd52825ff7d87886be4c7581ea
#
_cell.length_a   1.000
_cell.length_b   1.000
_cell.length_c   1.000
_cell.angle_alpha   90.00
_cell.angle_beta   90.00
_cell.angle_gamma   90.00
#
_symmetry.space_group_name_H-M   'P 1'
#
loop_
_entity.id
_entity.type
_entity.pdbx_description
1 polymer ?
#
loop_
_entity_poly.entity_id
_entity_poly.type
_entity_poly.pdbx_seq_one_letter_code
_entity_poly.pdbx_strand_id
1 'polypeptide(L)'
;MELSPQLVKKNYGNKVLDKFSAINQLISIIENSEDLQARIESIRILAQINANTEIVFKLLENLLISDSYEIIRYTAAIVIEKVFLDVALEPLKWVFKHEESLRCLLTACNILGKIDSIQSKSLLINSVKRIKNEKIAKNLNLLFEKREIDSFSSLELSKIVENYFIISDLEKKFGQISYQMKDGLIIKLDLSDVSSHVFGWTILNKFPEFMEFLTSLDSLDLKFNRLTAIPDTISLLASIKYFDLSYNKIKSLPDSIGSLNILKYLNLRYNKLKELPTSIGSLSSLTHLDLRANELSSLPNTIRKLSKLELLDLHGNNLSKLKVSFKGMNSLNQLELGLNNIENLPRCVKSLKSLKRLGLGGNKLSILPSWIGSFQSLEALHLFDNKLHHLPNSIGTISNLKELTLWNNHLTSLPKSFNALSNLKILNLSWNLFESLPSWIGSLKSLEILSLWGNKLESLPKTLENLTSLRILDLNFNNIEETPSFLSQLEKRGLIIYK
;
A
#
# COMPACT_ATOMS: atom_id res chain seq x y z
N MET A 1 18.87 -40.71 -26.84
CA MET A 1 18.77 -39.40 -26.19
C MET A 1 17.32 -38.98 -26.33
N GLU A 2 16.67 -38.71 -25.24
CA GLU A 2 15.31 -38.22 -25.25
C GLU A 2 15.27 -36.85 -25.93
N LEU A 3 14.35 -36.63 -26.83
CA LEU A 3 14.21 -35.43 -27.63
C LEU A 3 13.68 -34.31 -26.71
N SER A 4 14.52 -33.40 -26.26
CA SER A 4 14.10 -32.30 -25.41
C SER A 4 13.95 -30.98 -26.20
N PRO A 5 12.98 -30.09 -25.85
CA PRO A 5 12.76 -28.82 -26.56
C PRO A 5 14.02 -27.94 -26.61
N GLN A 6 14.78 -27.89 -25.53
CA GLN A 6 16.02 -27.11 -25.43
C GLN A 6 17.11 -27.65 -26.36
N LEU A 7 17.21 -28.99 -26.52
CA LEU A 7 18.16 -29.60 -27.45
C LEU A 7 17.80 -29.24 -28.89
N VAL A 8 16.52 -29.28 -29.25
CA VAL A 8 16.05 -28.87 -30.59
C VAL A 8 16.42 -27.38 -30.85
N LYS A 9 16.13 -26.52 -29.90
CA LYS A 9 16.47 -25.07 -30.00
C LYS A 9 17.96 -24.86 -30.15
N LYS A 10 18.79 -25.57 -29.36
CA LYS A 10 20.26 -25.46 -29.41
C LYS A 10 20.79 -25.94 -30.77
N ASN A 11 20.30 -27.08 -31.28
CA ASN A 11 20.71 -27.66 -32.56
C ASN A 11 20.31 -26.74 -33.73
N TYR A 12 19.12 -26.13 -33.69
CA TYR A 12 18.72 -25.13 -34.66
C TYR A 12 19.63 -23.89 -34.60
N GLY A 13 19.89 -23.36 -33.39
CA GLY A 13 20.79 -22.21 -33.21
C GLY A 13 22.23 -22.45 -33.68
N ASN A 14 22.71 -23.69 -33.52
CA ASN A 14 24.04 -24.13 -33.97
C ASN A 14 24.08 -24.57 -35.45
N LYS A 15 22.96 -24.42 -36.20
CA LYS A 15 22.79 -24.85 -37.60
C LYS A 15 22.99 -26.37 -37.83
N VAL A 16 22.82 -27.16 -36.81
CA VAL A 16 22.80 -28.64 -36.90
C VAL A 16 21.47 -29.15 -37.45
N LEU A 17 20.38 -28.44 -37.14
CA LEU A 17 19.05 -28.63 -37.71
C LEU A 17 18.65 -27.45 -38.59
N ASP A 18 18.04 -27.73 -39.72
CA ASP A 18 17.33 -26.70 -40.48
C ASP A 18 15.99 -26.34 -39.79
N LYS A 19 15.36 -25.28 -40.27
CA LYS A 19 14.11 -24.76 -39.66
C LYS A 19 12.96 -25.77 -39.76
N PHE A 20 12.84 -26.48 -40.89
CA PHE A 20 11.79 -27.43 -41.11
C PHE A 20 11.93 -28.67 -40.19
N SER A 21 13.13 -29.20 -40.06
CA SER A 21 13.43 -30.32 -39.16
C SER A 21 13.22 -29.96 -37.69
N ALA A 22 13.59 -28.73 -37.30
CA ALA A 22 13.37 -28.22 -35.95
C ALA A 22 11.86 -28.09 -35.63
N ILE A 23 11.07 -27.56 -36.56
CA ILE A 23 9.60 -27.46 -36.43
C ILE A 23 8.98 -28.87 -36.29
N ASN A 24 9.33 -29.81 -37.11
CA ASN A 24 8.77 -31.18 -37.06
C ASN A 24 9.10 -31.89 -35.74
N GLN A 25 10.32 -31.72 -35.21
CA GLN A 25 10.70 -32.28 -33.92
C GLN A 25 9.91 -31.62 -32.78
N LEU A 26 9.71 -30.30 -32.81
CA LEU A 26 8.88 -29.60 -31.80
C LEU A 26 7.41 -30.02 -31.86
N ILE A 27 6.84 -30.17 -33.04
CA ILE A 27 5.48 -30.71 -33.25
C ILE A 27 5.36 -32.08 -32.63
N SER A 28 6.32 -33.00 -32.93
CA SER A 28 6.32 -34.33 -32.36
C SER A 28 6.35 -34.35 -30.82
N ILE A 29 7.11 -33.45 -30.20
CA ILE A 29 7.10 -33.28 -28.72
C ILE A 29 5.74 -32.82 -28.24
N ILE A 30 5.13 -31.83 -28.89
CA ILE A 30 3.83 -31.25 -28.50
C ILE A 30 2.74 -32.32 -28.53
N GLU A 31 2.73 -33.16 -29.56
CA GLU A 31 1.69 -34.19 -29.79
C GLU A 31 1.86 -35.45 -28.95
N ASN A 32 3.11 -35.87 -28.71
CA ASN A 32 3.39 -37.19 -28.16
C ASN A 32 3.98 -37.20 -26.74
N SER A 33 4.40 -36.04 -26.19
CA SER A 33 4.97 -36.01 -24.86
C SER A 33 3.89 -35.97 -23.77
N GLU A 34 4.05 -36.80 -22.76
CA GLU A 34 3.26 -36.71 -21.51
C GLU A 34 3.73 -35.59 -20.60
N ASP A 35 4.96 -35.07 -20.77
CA ASP A 35 5.49 -33.96 -20.00
C ASP A 35 4.88 -32.65 -20.48
N LEU A 36 3.97 -32.14 -19.65
CA LEU A 36 3.29 -30.84 -19.88
C LEU A 36 4.27 -29.69 -20.07
N GLN A 37 5.38 -29.67 -19.33
CA GLN A 37 6.39 -28.61 -19.42
C GLN A 37 7.14 -28.69 -20.77
N ALA A 38 7.47 -29.88 -21.25
CA ALA A 38 8.08 -30.03 -22.56
C ALA A 38 7.14 -29.60 -23.69
N ARG A 39 5.84 -29.89 -23.59
CA ARG A 39 4.83 -29.39 -24.53
C ARG A 39 4.78 -27.87 -24.57
N ILE A 40 4.64 -27.22 -23.40
CA ILE A 40 4.60 -25.74 -23.25
C ILE A 40 5.85 -25.11 -23.86
N GLU A 41 7.01 -25.66 -23.55
CA GLU A 41 8.29 -25.10 -24.00
C GLU A 41 8.44 -25.27 -25.52
N SER A 42 8.04 -26.39 -26.08
CA SER A 42 8.02 -26.59 -27.53
C SER A 42 7.16 -25.59 -28.25
N ILE A 43 5.95 -25.29 -27.74
CA ILE A 43 5.04 -24.28 -28.30
C ILE A 43 5.72 -22.89 -28.25
N ARG A 44 6.37 -22.54 -27.14
CA ARG A 44 7.10 -21.26 -27.00
C ARG A 44 8.30 -21.14 -27.95
N ILE A 45 9.02 -22.24 -28.17
CA ILE A 45 10.16 -22.26 -29.09
C ILE A 45 9.70 -22.05 -30.53
N LEU A 46 8.53 -22.58 -30.95
CA LEU A 46 7.95 -22.31 -32.27
C LEU A 46 7.82 -20.80 -32.53
N ALA A 47 7.38 -20.03 -31.52
CA ALA A 47 7.33 -18.57 -31.62
C ALA A 47 8.74 -17.94 -31.70
N GLN A 48 9.71 -18.45 -30.94
CA GLN A 48 11.07 -17.92 -30.91
C GLN A 48 11.82 -18.09 -32.24
N ILE A 49 11.58 -19.21 -32.93
CA ILE A 49 12.15 -19.47 -34.27
C ILE A 49 11.29 -18.92 -35.40
N ASN A 50 10.24 -18.17 -35.05
CA ASN A 50 9.26 -17.60 -35.99
C ASN A 50 8.72 -18.63 -36.99
N ALA A 51 8.16 -19.73 -36.45
CA ALA A 51 7.63 -20.86 -37.23
C ALA A 51 6.26 -20.54 -37.86
N ASN A 52 6.23 -19.65 -38.87
CA ASN A 52 5.03 -19.11 -39.50
C ASN A 52 4.52 -19.97 -40.67
N THR A 53 4.30 -21.25 -40.45
CA THR A 53 3.78 -22.17 -41.46
C THR A 53 2.33 -22.56 -41.19
N GLU A 54 1.58 -22.93 -42.24
CA GLU A 54 0.19 -23.36 -42.11
C GLU A 54 0.02 -24.56 -41.16
N ILE A 55 0.99 -25.51 -41.22
CA ILE A 55 0.99 -26.69 -40.32
C ILE A 55 1.05 -26.29 -38.87
N VAL A 56 1.94 -25.34 -38.53
CA VAL A 56 2.07 -24.80 -37.16
C VAL A 56 0.81 -24.03 -36.74
N PHE A 57 0.22 -23.24 -37.64
CA PHE A 57 -1.04 -22.56 -37.35
C PHE A 57 -2.16 -23.54 -37.02
N LYS A 58 -2.37 -24.56 -37.86
CA LYS A 58 -3.40 -25.60 -37.61
C LYS A 58 -3.17 -26.37 -36.32
N LEU A 59 -1.92 -26.69 -35.99
CA LEU A 59 -1.58 -27.28 -34.70
C LEU A 59 -1.99 -26.37 -33.53
N LEU A 60 -1.58 -25.10 -33.59
CA LEU A 60 -1.89 -24.14 -32.52
C LEU A 60 -3.40 -23.86 -32.42
N GLU A 61 -4.10 -23.77 -33.52
CA GLU A 61 -5.57 -23.67 -33.58
C GLU A 61 -6.22 -24.85 -32.87
N ASN A 62 -5.83 -26.09 -33.19
CA ASN A 62 -6.34 -27.29 -32.54
C ASN A 62 -6.05 -27.30 -31.05
N LEU A 63 -4.82 -26.94 -30.64
CA LEU A 63 -4.46 -26.85 -29.24
C LEU A 63 -5.30 -25.79 -28.51
N LEU A 64 -5.50 -24.62 -29.11
CA LEU A 64 -6.31 -23.55 -28.53
C LEU A 64 -7.78 -23.97 -28.31
N ILE A 65 -8.33 -24.73 -29.26
CA ILE A 65 -9.75 -25.11 -29.26
C ILE A 65 -10.04 -26.32 -28.38
N SER A 66 -9.15 -27.32 -28.38
CA SER A 66 -9.50 -28.65 -27.88
C SER A 66 -8.57 -29.26 -26.83
N ASP A 67 -7.41 -28.63 -26.52
CA ASP A 67 -6.51 -29.21 -25.52
C ASP A 67 -7.15 -29.19 -24.12
N SER A 68 -7.03 -30.28 -23.38
CA SER A 68 -7.61 -30.43 -22.04
C SER A 68 -6.95 -29.48 -21.01
N TYR A 69 -5.68 -29.13 -21.19
CA TYR A 69 -4.93 -28.28 -20.28
C TYR A 69 -5.07 -26.81 -20.63
N GLU A 70 -5.67 -26.03 -19.73
CA GLU A 70 -5.80 -24.57 -19.87
C GLU A 70 -4.48 -23.90 -20.26
N ILE A 71 -3.36 -24.31 -19.64
CA ILE A 71 -2.06 -23.68 -19.87
C ILE A 71 -1.54 -23.93 -21.30
N ILE A 72 -1.91 -25.03 -21.93
CA ILE A 72 -1.60 -25.32 -23.34
C ILE A 72 -2.44 -24.41 -24.23
N ARG A 73 -3.78 -24.32 -24.01
CA ARG A 73 -4.67 -23.42 -24.75
C ARG A 73 -4.19 -21.98 -24.67
N TYR A 74 -3.87 -21.52 -23.47
CA TYR A 74 -3.30 -20.19 -23.22
C TYR A 74 -1.98 -19.97 -23.97
N THR A 75 -1.04 -20.94 -23.91
CA THR A 75 0.26 -20.80 -24.57
C THR A 75 0.11 -20.78 -26.09
N ALA A 76 -0.80 -21.58 -26.64
CA ALA A 76 -1.15 -21.57 -28.08
C ALA A 76 -1.71 -20.19 -28.48
N ALA A 77 -2.61 -19.60 -27.69
CA ALA A 77 -3.15 -18.25 -27.95
C ALA A 77 -2.04 -17.19 -28.02
N ILE A 78 -1.09 -17.21 -27.08
CA ILE A 78 0.06 -16.28 -27.08
C ILE A 78 0.95 -16.44 -28.30
N VAL A 79 1.15 -17.66 -28.77
CA VAL A 79 1.95 -17.91 -29.99
C VAL A 79 1.19 -17.49 -31.24
N ILE A 80 -0.12 -17.74 -31.30
CA ILE A 80 -0.99 -17.25 -32.38
C ILE A 80 -0.93 -15.70 -32.45
N GLU A 81 -1.05 -15.02 -31.30
CA GLU A 81 -0.91 -13.56 -31.22
C GLU A 81 0.41 -13.06 -31.83
N LYS A 82 1.51 -13.74 -31.49
CA LYS A 82 2.85 -13.31 -31.89
C LYS A 82 3.21 -13.58 -33.34
N VAL A 83 2.72 -14.68 -33.88
CA VAL A 83 3.19 -15.23 -35.18
C VAL A 83 2.09 -15.21 -36.24
N PHE A 84 0.82 -15.27 -35.87
CA PHE A 84 -0.31 -15.51 -36.77
C PHE A 84 -1.47 -14.54 -36.54
N LEU A 85 -1.18 -13.32 -36.11
CA LEU A 85 -2.20 -12.31 -35.76
C LEU A 85 -3.23 -12.09 -36.88
N ASP A 86 -2.78 -12.06 -38.13
CA ASP A 86 -3.62 -11.78 -39.30
C ASP A 86 -4.67 -12.84 -39.59
N VAL A 87 -4.45 -14.08 -39.16
CA VAL A 87 -5.35 -15.24 -39.35
C VAL A 87 -6.01 -15.73 -38.07
N ALA A 88 -5.75 -15.06 -36.95
CA ALA A 88 -6.19 -15.47 -35.61
C ALA A 88 -7.70 -15.36 -35.39
N LEU A 89 -8.44 -14.65 -36.23
CA LEU A 89 -9.85 -14.29 -35.98
C LEU A 89 -10.76 -15.51 -35.84
N GLU A 90 -10.62 -16.53 -36.71
CA GLU A 90 -11.54 -17.68 -36.70
C GLU A 90 -11.43 -18.55 -35.44
N PRO A 91 -10.23 -18.97 -34.98
CA PRO A 91 -10.14 -19.68 -33.72
C PRO A 91 -10.61 -18.84 -32.52
N LEU A 92 -10.41 -17.53 -32.53
CA LEU A 92 -10.89 -16.64 -31.47
C LEU A 92 -12.42 -16.53 -31.41
N LYS A 93 -13.13 -16.59 -32.53
CA LYS A 93 -14.61 -16.68 -32.56
C LYS A 93 -15.10 -17.90 -31.80
N TRP A 94 -14.41 -19.03 -31.99
CA TRP A 94 -14.76 -20.26 -31.28
C TRP A 94 -14.50 -20.12 -29.77
N VAL A 95 -13.31 -19.61 -29.37
CA VAL A 95 -12.95 -19.37 -27.98
C VAL A 95 -14.00 -18.50 -27.28
N PHE A 96 -14.38 -17.38 -27.85
CA PHE A 96 -15.40 -16.47 -27.28
C PHE A 96 -16.77 -17.11 -27.06
N LYS A 97 -17.06 -18.20 -27.77
CA LYS A 97 -18.34 -18.91 -27.68
C LYS A 97 -18.32 -20.09 -26.69
N HIS A 98 -17.17 -20.74 -26.50
CA HIS A 98 -17.11 -22.04 -25.86
C HIS A 98 -16.08 -22.13 -24.71
N GLU A 99 -15.14 -21.17 -24.62
CA GLU A 99 -14.11 -21.21 -23.58
C GLU A 99 -14.68 -20.79 -22.20
N GLU A 100 -14.30 -21.50 -21.15
CA GLU A 100 -14.69 -21.23 -19.77
C GLU A 100 -13.53 -20.66 -18.94
N SER A 101 -12.28 -20.88 -19.37
CA SER A 101 -11.10 -20.35 -18.67
C SER A 101 -11.01 -18.83 -18.82
N LEU A 102 -11.04 -18.13 -17.70
CA LEU A 102 -10.87 -16.68 -17.69
C LEU A 102 -9.55 -16.26 -18.33
N ARG A 103 -8.45 -17.00 -18.10
CA ARG A 103 -7.14 -16.74 -18.69
C ARG A 103 -7.18 -16.74 -20.21
N CYS A 104 -7.80 -17.74 -20.79
CA CYS A 104 -7.92 -17.89 -22.26
C CYS A 104 -8.86 -16.81 -22.82
N LEU A 105 -9.98 -16.50 -22.13
CA LEU A 105 -10.91 -15.45 -22.54
C LEU A 105 -10.26 -14.07 -22.54
N LEU A 106 -9.51 -13.70 -21.48
CA LEU A 106 -8.81 -12.42 -21.42
C LEU A 106 -7.73 -12.31 -22.51
N THR A 107 -7.00 -13.39 -22.76
CA THR A 107 -6.02 -13.44 -23.84
C THR A 107 -6.70 -13.25 -25.19
N ALA A 108 -7.82 -13.92 -25.42
CA ALA A 108 -8.60 -13.75 -26.66
C ALA A 108 -9.12 -12.32 -26.82
N CYS A 109 -9.61 -11.67 -25.75
CA CYS A 109 -10.01 -10.27 -25.75
C CYS A 109 -8.86 -9.36 -26.20
N ASN A 110 -7.69 -9.52 -25.59
CA ASN A 110 -6.51 -8.74 -25.91
C ASN A 110 -6.10 -8.91 -27.40
N ILE A 111 -6.11 -10.14 -27.89
CA ILE A 111 -5.79 -10.41 -29.30
C ILE A 111 -6.81 -9.77 -30.24
N LEU A 112 -8.12 -9.90 -29.95
CA LEU A 112 -9.18 -9.25 -30.74
C LEU A 112 -9.04 -7.72 -30.74
N GLY A 113 -8.63 -7.13 -29.61
CA GLY A 113 -8.32 -5.71 -29.50
C GLY A 113 -7.18 -5.26 -30.43
N LYS A 114 -6.21 -6.15 -30.70
CA LYS A 114 -5.05 -5.88 -31.59
C LYS A 114 -5.34 -6.11 -33.07
N ILE A 115 -6.24 -7.03 -33.39
CA ILE A 115 -6.61 -7.35 -34.80
C ILE A 115 -7.26 -6.13 -35.49
N ASP A 116 -8.01 -5.32 -34.76
CA ASP A 116 -8.68 -4.08 -35.21
C ASP A 116 -9.43 -4.22 -36.56
N SER A 117 -10.13 -5.32 -36.77
CA SER A 117 -10.98 -5.59 -37.91
C SER A 117 -12.45 -5.34 -37.61
N ILE A 118 -13.27 -5.11 -38.67
CA ILE A 118 -14.74 -5.00 -38.49
C ILE A 118 -15.33 -6.20 -37.81
N GLN A 119 -14.81 -7.42 -38.08
CA GLN A 119 -15.31 -8.64 -37.50
C GLN A 119 -14.87 -8.79 -36.01
N SER A 120 -13.61 -8.46 -35.66
CA SER A 120 -13.16 -8.46 -34.27
C SER A 120 -13.96 -7.47 -33.44
N LYS A 121 -14.20 -6.28 -33.97
CA LYS A 121 -15.01 -5.25 -33.35
C LYS A 121 -16.46 -5.71 -33.13
N SER A 122 -17.07 -6.33 -34.14
CA SER A 122 -18.43 -6.89 -34.02
C SER A 122 -18.54 -7.96 -32.95
N LEU A 123 -17.54 -8.82 -32.79
CA LEU A 123 -17.50 -9.81 -31.70
C LEU A 123 -17.46 -9.16 -30.32
N LEU A 124 -16.61 -8.16 -30.16
CA LEU A 124 -16.48 -7.40 -28.90
C LEU A 124 -17.77 -6.64 -28.57
N ILE A 125 -18.38 -5.96 -29.54
CA ILE A 125 -19.68 -5.27 -29.38
C ILE A 125 -20.77 -6.24 -28.95
N ASN A 126 -20.85 -7.41 -29.59
CA ASN A 126 -21.82 -8.44 -29.20
C ASN A 126 -21.61 -8.94 -27.78
N SER A 127 -20.35 -9.05 -27.34
CA SER A 127 -20.02 -9.43 -25.96
C SER A 127 -20.46 -8.33 -24.98
N VAL A 128 -20.19 -7.07 -25.27
CA VAL A 128 -20.65 -5.93 -24.46
C VAL A 128 -22.16 -5.90 -24.33
N LYS A 129 -22.90 -6.11 -25.43
CA LYS A 129 -24.39 -6.13 -25.44
C LYS A 129 -24.98 -7.30 -24.65
N ARG A 130 -24.23 -8.37 -24.38
CA ARG A 130 -24.64 -9.55 -23.62
C ARG A 130 -24.32 -9.48 -22.14
N ILE A 131 -23.73 -8.39 -21.66
CA ILE A 131 -23.40 -8.20 -20.26
C ILE A 131 -24.67 -8.19 -19.41
N LYS A 132 -24.81 -9.16 -18.50
CA LYS A 132 -25.97 -9.32 -17.63
C LYS A 132 -25.86 -8.59 -16.29
N ASN A 133 -24.65 -8.17 -15.90
CA ASN A 133 -24.46 -7.43 -14.65
C ASN A 133 -25.12 -6.05 -14.76
N GLU A 134 -26.18 -5.83 -13.97
CA GLU A 134 -27.02 -4.61 -14.05
C GLU A 134 -26.21 -3.33 -13.80
N LYS A 135 -25.28 -3.36 -12.85
CA LYS A 135 -24.46 -2.19 -12.51
C LYS A 135 -23.50 -1.82 -13.64
N ILE A 136 -22.90 -2.83 -14.28
CA ILE A 136 -22.03 -2.62 -15.46
C ILE A 136 -22.88 -2.17 -16.64
N ALA A 137 -24.00 -2.86 -16.92
CA ALA A 137 -24.88 -2.52 -18.03
C ALA A 137 -25.41 -1.08 -17.92
N LYS A 138 -25.83 -0.64 -16.73
CA LYS A 138 -26.25 0.74 -16.48
C LYS A 138 -25.14 1.75 -16.79
N ASN A 139 -23.89 1.46 -16.38
CA ASN A 139 -22.74 2.34 -16.63
C ASN A 139 -22.40 2.41 -18.12
N LEU A 140 -22.47 1.26 -18.82
CA LEU A 140 -22.22 1.20 -20.26
C LEU A 140 -23.34 1.91 -21.07
N ASN A 141 -24.60 1.80 -20.66
CA ASN A 141 -25.69 2.55 -21.32
C ASN A 141 -25.45 4.05 -21.24
N LEU A 142 -25.06 4.57 -20.05
CA LEU A 142 -24.69 6.00 -19.90
C LEU A 142 -23.49 6.41 -20.75
N LEU A 143 -22.55 5.49 -20.97
CA LEU A 143 -21.41 5.73 -21.87
C LEU A 143 -21.86 5.79 -23.33
N PHE A 144 -22.71 4.86 -23.76
CA PHE A 144 -23.18 4.77 -25.14
C PHE A 144 -24.22 5.84 -25.51
N GLU A 145 -24.88 6.46 -24.53
CA GLU A 145 -25.66 7.69 -24.72
C GLU A 145 -24.78 8.89 -25.12
N LYS A 146 -23.53 8.90 -24.63
CA LYS A 146 -22.57 9.99 -24.89
C LYS A 146 -21.72 9.75 -26.13
N ARG A 147 -21.46 8.51 -26.46
CA ARG A 147 -20.60 8.11 -27.56
C ARG A 147 -21.12 6.82 -28.19
N GLU A 148 -21.39 6.83 -29.46
CA GLU A 148 -21.89 5.67 -30.20
C GLU A 148 -20.93 4.48 -30.08
N ILE A 149 -21.46 3.29 -29.80
CA ILE A 149 -20.65 2.07 -29.59
C ILE A 149 -19.75 1.75 -30.78
N ASP A 150 -20.23 2.05 -32.01
CA ASP A 150 -19.46 1.83 -33.24
C ASP A 150 -18.26 2.77 -33.41
N SER A 151 -18.19 3.84 -32.63
CA SER A 151 -17.07 4.77 -32.63
C SER A 151 -15.88 4.33 -31.79
N PHE A 152 -16.05 3.31 -30.91
CA PHE A 152 -14.96 2.76 -30.11
C PHE A 152 -14.03 1.93 -30.97
N SER A 153 -12.74 1.96 -30.69
CA SER A 153 -11.76 1.02 -31.27
C SER A 153 -11.93 -0.40 -30.71
N SER A 154 -11.44 -1.39 -31.42
CA SER A 154 -11.41 -2.77 -30.91
C SER A 154 -10.65 -2.87 -29.59
N LEU A 155 -9.57 -2.10 -29.39
CA LEU A 155 -8.79 -2.06 -28.17
C LEU A 155 -9.57 -1.48 -26.98
N GLU A 156 -10.37 -0.42 -27.18
CA GLU A 156 -11.23 0.14 -26.14
C GLU A 156 -12.30 -0.87 -25.72
N LEU A 157 -12.95 -1.51 -26.70
CA LEU A 157 -13.97 -2.53 -26.44
C LEU A 157 -13.40 -3.77 -25.76
N SER A 158 -12.20 -4.23 -26.15
CA SER A 158 -11.56 -5.38 -25.48
C SER A 158 -11.33 -5.10 -24.01
N LYS A 159 -10.84 -3.93 -23.64
CA LYS A 159 -10.66 -3.54 -22.23
C LYS A 159 -11.96 -3.51 -21.44
N ILE A 160 -13.07 -3.05 -22.04
CA ILE A 160 -14.38 -3.08 -21.40
C ILE A 160 -14.81 -4.53 -21.13
N VAL A 161 -14.63 -5.42 -22.11
CA VAL A 161 -15.00 -6.85 -21.99
C VAL A 161 -14.10 -7.57 -20.96
N GLU A 162 -12.79 -7.29 -20.95
CA GLU A 162 -11.83 -7.80 -19.95
C GLU A 162 -12.25 -7.41 -18.53
N ASN A 163 -12.56 -6.13 -18.32
CA ASN A 163 -13.01 -5.63 -17.01
C ASN A 163 -14.29 -6.35 -16.55
N TYR A 164 -15.25 -6.57 -17.46
CA TYR A 164 -16.47 -7.32 -17.16
C TYR A 164 -16.18 -8.76 -16.75
N PHE A 165 -15.34 -9.48 -17.50
CA PHE A 165 -15.00 -10.87 -17.18
C PHE A 165 -14.32 -10.99 -15.82
N ILE A 166 -13.40 -10.07 -15.50
CA ILE A 166 -12.70 -10.06 -14.20
C ILE A 166 -13.68 -9.81 -13.06
N ILE A 167 -14.55 -8.80 -13.17
CA ILE A 167 -15.54 -8.51 -12.12
C ILE A 167 -16.50 -9.68 -11.95
N SER A 168 -16.96 -10.28 -13.04
CA SER A 168 -17.84 -11.45 -12.97
C SER A 168 -17.20 -12.66 -12.29
N ASP A 169 -15.91 -12.89 -12.52
CA ASP A 169 -15.14 -13.94 -11.84
C ASP A 169 -14.95 -13.63 -10.36
N LEU A 170 -14.63 -12.39 -10.03
CA LEU A 170 -14.49 -11.95 -8.63
C LEU A 170 -15.81 -12.05 -7.88
N GLU A 171 -16.94 -11.62 -8.48
CA GLU A 171 -18.28 -11.76 -7.88
C GLU A 171 -18.67 -13.23 -7.70
N LYS A 172 -18.30 -14.11 -8.65
CA LYS A 172 -18.53 -15.55 -8.53
C LYS A 172 -17.71 -16.17 -7.39
N LYS A 173 -16.49 -15.68 -7.15
CA LYS A 173 -15.57 -16.20 -6.10
C LYS A 173 -15.88 -15.64 -4.72
N PHE A 174 -16.23 -14.36 -4.63
CA PHE A 174 -16.31 -13.61 -3.37
C PHE A 174 -17.69 -13.05 -3.05
N GLY A 175 -18.68 -13.29 -3.90
CA GLY A 175 -20.02 -12.71 -3.75
C GLY A 175 -20.06 -11.24 -4.18
N GLN A 176 -20.94 -10.47 -3.54
CA GLN A 176 -21.11 -9.06 -3.89
C GLN A 176 -19.87 -8.24 -3.50
N ILE A 177 -19.18 -7.66 -4.50
CA ILE A 177 -18.03 -6.78 -4.34
C ILE A 177 -18.39 -5.33 -4.66
N SER A 178 -17.58 -4.38 -4.16
CA SER A 178 -17.78 -2.96 -4.42
C SER A 178 -16.76 -2.45 -5.47
N TYR A 179 -17.28 -1.73 -6.47
CA TYR A 179 -16.42 -1.12 -7.50
C TYR A 179 -17.04 0.15 -8.06
N GLN A 180 -16.21 1.02 -8.64
CA GLN A 180 -16.62 2.20 -9.40
C GLN A 180 -16.08 2.11 -10.82
N MET A 181 -16.91 2.56 -11.76
CA MET A 181 -16.57 2.59 -13.18
C MET A 181 -16.54 4.03 -13.70
N LYS A 182 -15.66 4.25 -14.66
CA LYS A 182 -15.62 5.46 -15.47
C LYS A 182 -15.33 5.06 -16.91
N ASP A 183 -16.12 5.58 -17.86
CA ASP A 183 -15.97 5.32 -19.28
C ASP A 183 -15.91 3.80 -19.64
N GLY A 184 -16.73 3.00 -18.94
CA GLY A 184 -16.78 1.55 -19.13
C GLY A 184 -15.67 0.74 -18.44
N LEU A 185 -14.70 1.40 -17.78
CA LEU A 185 -13.56 0.76 -17.14
C LEU A 185 -13.65 0.86 -15.63
N ILE A 186 -13.17 -0.16 -14.93
CA ILE A 186 -13.05 -0.17 -13.46
C ILE A 186 -11.92 0.77 -13.05
N ILE A 187 -12.28 1.79 -12.26
CA ILE A 187 -11.31 2.75 -11.70
C ILE A 187 -11.07 2.55 -10.21
N LYS A 188 -12.05 1.97 -9.48
CA LYS A 188 -11.87 1.60 -8.08
C LYS A 188 -12.43 0.21 -7.85
N LEU A 189 -11.72 -0.58 -7.06
CA LEU A 189 -12.13 -1.92 -6.66
C LEU A 189 -11.89 -2.09 -5.17
N ASP A 190 -12.94 -2.50 -4.46
CA ASP A 190 -12.92 -2.80 -3.05
C ASP A 190 -13.21 -4.29 -2.85
N LEU A 191 -12.20 -5.01 -2.42
CA LEU A 191 -12.22 -6.42 -2.01
C LEU A 191 -11.87 -6.54 -0.53
N SER A 192 -12.18 -5.52 0.27
CA SER A 192 -11.92 -5.54 1.69
C SER A 192 -12.82 -6.54 2.39
N ASP A 193 -12.25 -7.30 3.33
CA ASP A 193 -12.96 -8.24 4.22
C ASP A 193 -13.82 -9.30 3.48
N VAL A 194 -13.48 -9.61 2.23
CA VAL A 194 -14.24 -10.62 1.45
C VAL A 194 -14.12 -12.03 2.02
N SER A 195 -13.19 -12.24 2.97
CA SER A 195 -12.97 -13.54 3.64
C SER A 195 -13.93 -13.80 4.81
N SER A 196 -14.67 -12.78 5.30
CA SER A 196 -15.47 -12.89 6.53
C SER A 196 -16.96 -13.13 6.28
N HIS A 197 -17.48 -12.81 5.11
CA HIS A 197 -18.91 -12.59 4.93
C HIS A 197 -19.73 -13.79 4.44
N VAL A 198 -19.11 -14.93 4.05
CA VAL A 198 -19.95 -16.00 3.47
C VAL A 198 -19.49 -17.40 3.90
N PHE A 199 -20.41 -18.17 4.47
CA PHE A 199 -20.28 -19.60 4.71
C PHE A 199 -20.00 -20.35 3.38
N GLY A 200 -18.78 -20.89 3.24
CA GLY A 200 -18.42 -21.75 2.11
C GLY A 200 -17.64 -21.08 0.96
N TRP A 201 -17.27 -19.81 1.04
CA TRP A 201 -16.56 -19.07 -0.01
C TRP A 201 -15.03 -19.04 0.17
N THR A 202 -14.35 -18.78 -0.93
CA THR A 202 -12.88 -18.81 -1.01
C THR A 202 -12.27 -17.67 -0.17
N ILE A 203 -11.41 -18.00 0.77
CA ILE A 203 -10.63 -17.02 1.55
C ILE A 203 -9.64 -16.33 0.62
N LEU A 204 -9.63 -15.00 0.58
CA LEU A 204 -8.67 -14.23 -0.19
C LEU A 204 -7.29 -14.26 0.52
N ASN A 205 -6.52 -15.31 0.25
CA ASN A 205 -5.18 -15.56 0.80
C ASN A 205 -4.05 -15.38 -0.21
N LYS A 206 -4.40 -15.23 -1.50
CA LYS A 206 -3.50 -14.88 -2.60
C LYS A 206 -4.01 -13.63 -3.29
N PHE A 207 -3.10 -12.86 -3.85
CA PHE A 207 -3.47 -11.71 -4.69
C PHE A 207 -4.35 -12.19 -5.84
N PRO A 208 -5.50 -11.52 -6.13
CA PRO A 208 -6.40 -11.97 -7.19
C PRO A 208 -5.68 -12.03 -8.53
N GLU A 209 -5.93 -13.11 -9.28
CA GLU A 209 -5.37 -13.27 -10.61
C GLU A 209 -6.00 -12.28 -11.59
N PHE A 210 -5.27 -11.95 -12.64
CA PHE A 210 -5.70 -11.09 -13.75
C PHE A 210 -5.97 -9.62 -13.40
N MET A 211 -5.60 -9.17 -12.19
CA MET A 211 -5.73 -7.77 -11.81
C MET A 211 -4.95 -6.84 -12.76
N GLU A 212 -3.88 -7.35 -13.36
CA GLU A 212 -3.05 -6.64 -14.33
C GLU A 212 -3.79 -6.16 -15.58
N PHE A 213 -4.95 -6.74 -15.90
CA PHE A 213 -5.81 -6.29 -16.99
C PHE A 213 -6.67 -5.07 -16.60
N LEU A 214 -6.81 -4.76 -15.30
CA LEU A 214 -7.51 -3.56 -14.84
C LEU A 214 -6.60 -2.32 -14.92
N THR A 215 -6.09 -2.03 -16.11
CA THR A 215 -5.06 -1.00 -16.34
C THR A 215 -5.48 0.43 -15.99
N SER A 216 -6.80 0.69 -15.87
CA SER A 216 -7.36 1.98 -15.47
C SER A 216 -7.63 2.10 -13.97
N LEU A 217 -7.28 1.07 -13.20
CA LEU A 217 -7.53 1.02 -11.76
C LEU A 217 -6.67 2.06 -11.04
N ASP A 218 -7.30 3.05 -10.41
CA ASP A 218 -6.61 4.07 -9.62
C ASP A 218 -6.70 3.83 -8.11
N SER A 219 -7.63 2.96 -7.67
CA SER A 219 -7.81 2.63 -6.26
C SER A 219 -8.11 1.13 -6.08
N LEU A 220 -7.31 0.47 -5.26
CA LEU A 220 -7.48 -0.93 -4.88
C LEU A 220 -7.45 -1.06 -3.36
N ASP A 221 -8.55 -1.54 -2.79
CA ASP A 221 -8.67 -1.88 -1.37
C ASP A 221 -8.69 -3.40 -1.21
N LEU A 222 -7.71 -3.94 -0.49
CA LEU A 222 -7.55 -5.36 -0.17
C LEU A 222 -7.41 -5.58 1.34
N LYS A 223 -7.79 -4.59 2.16
CA LYS A 223 -7.65 -4.67 3.62
C LYS A 223 -8.49 -5.79 4.23
N PHE A 224 -8.14 -6.22 5.44
CA PHE A 224 -8.84 -7.26 6.21
C PHE A 224 -8.98 -8.60 5.49
N ASN A 225 -7.92 -9.03 4.78
CA ASN A 225 -7.85 -10.32 4.12
C ASN A 225 -6.73 -11.19 4.72
N ARG A 226 -6.33 -12.24 4.01
CA ARG A 226 -5.27 -13.16 4.48
C ARG A 226 -4.11 -13.26 3.49
N LEU A 227 -3.88 -12.19 2.73
CA LEU A 227 -2.81 -12.13 1.72
C LEU A 227 -1.44 -12.34 2.38
N THR A 228 -0.62 -13.21 1.79
CA THR A 228 0.74 -13.52 2.28
C THR A 228 1.84 -12.90 1.45
N ALA A 229 1.56 -12.55 0.21
CA ALA A 229 2.49 -11.92 -0.73
C ALA A 229 1.75 -11.10 -1.79
N ILE A 230 2.47 -10.20 -2.44
CA ILE A 230 2.05 -9.45 -3.62
C ILE A 230 2.90 -9.93 -4.80
N PRO A 231 2.31 -10.25 -5.97
CA PRO A 231 3.05 -10.75 -7.12
C PRO A 231 3.78 -9.62 -7.87
N ASP A 232 4.77 -10.00 -8.69
CA ASP A 232 5.50 -9.06 -9.53
C ASP A 232 4.64 -8.37 -10.60
N THR A 233 3.51 -9.00 -10.98
CA THR A 233 2.52 -8.41 -11.91
C THR A 233 1.88 -7.13 -11.38
N ILE A 234 2.06 -6.79 -10.09
CA ILE A 234 1.61 -5.51 -9.54
C ILE A 234 2.14 -4.30 -10.33
N SER A 235 3.32 -4.42 -10.95
CA SER A 235 3.91 -3.40 -11.81
C SER A 235 3.04 -2.99 -13.00
N LEU A 236 2.11 -3.86 -13.40
CA LEU A 236 1.19 -3.62 -14.53
C LEU A 236 0.01 -2.72 -14.14
N LEU A 237 -0.25 -2.53 -12.82
CA LEU A 237 -1.24 -1.58 -12.33
C LEU A 237 -0.69 -0.14 -12.29
N ALA A 238 -0.14 0.32 -13.40
CA ALA A 238 0.58 1.59 -13.48
C ALA A 238 -0.28 2.84 -13.18
N SER A 239 -1.61 2.72 -13.23
CA SER A 239 -2.55 3.81 -12.95
C SER A 239 -2.90 3.97 -11.46
N ILE A 240 -2.43 3.06 -10.60
CA ILE A 240 -2.84 3.02 -9.20
C ILE A 240 -2.29 4.21 -8.40
N LYS A 241 -3.18 4.89 -7.66
CA LYS A 241 -2.87 6.03 -6.78
C LYS A 241 -3.10 5.73 -5.32
N TYR A 242 -4.07 4.86 -5.03
CA TYR A 242 -4.45 4.45 -3.68
C TYR A 242 -4.40 2.93 -3.58
N PHE A 243 -3.59 2.41 -2.66
CA PHE A 243 -3.45 0.97 -2.46
C PHE A 243 -3.48 0.65 -0.96
N ASP A 244 -4.56 0.00 -0.53
CA ASP A 244 -4.72 -0.45 0.85
C ASP A 244 -4.55 -1.97 0.95
N LEU A 245 -3.53 -2.39 1.67
CA LEU A 245 -3.16 -3.77 1.97
C LEU A 245 -3.17 -4.04 3.48
N SER A 246 -3.75 -3.14 4.26
CA SER A 246 -3.73 -3.24 5.71
C SER A 246 -4.46 -4.49 6.23
N TYR A 247 -4.09 -4.93 7.43
CA TYR A 247 -4.70 -6.10 8.09
C TYR A 247 -4.65 -7.36 7.21
N ASN A 248 -3.45 -7.68 6.75
CA ASN A 248 -3.14 -8.89 6.00
C ASN A 248 -2.02 -9.70 6.70
N LYS A 249 -1.40 -10.64 5.98
CA LYS A 249 -0.30 -11.48 6.47
C LYS A 249 0.95 -11.36 5.61
N ILE A 250 1.13 -10.21 4.94
CA ILE A 250 2.19 -9.98 3.96
C ILE A 250 3.53 -9.94 4.68
N LYS A 251 4.47 -10.78 4.22
CA LYS A 251 5.82 -10.92 4.81
C LYS A 251 6.88 -10.10 4.08
N SER A 252 6.68 -9.85 2.80
CA SER A 252 7.59 -9.08 1.94
C SER A 252 6.83 -8.44 0.79
N LEU A 253 7.39 -7.37 0.22
CA LEU A 253 6.93 -6.75 -1.01
C LEU A 253 7.88 -7.12 -2.15
N PRO A 254 7.38 -7.30 -3.38
CA PRO A 254 8.23 -7.52 -4.54
C PRO A 254 8.97 -6.23 -4.94
N ASP A 255 10.12 -6.37 -5.59
CA ASP A 255 10.85 -5.20 -6.12
C ASP A 255 10.04 -4.42 -7.18
N SER A 256 9.15 -5.10 -7.88
CA SER A 256 8.24 -4.52 -8.86
C SER A 256 7.29 -3.45 -8.28
N ILE A 257 7.09 -3.40 -6.94
CA ILE A 257 6.30 -2.34 -6.29
C ILE A 257 6.81 -0.95 -6.64
N GLY A 258 8.12 -0.80 -6.83
CA GLY A 258 8.75 0.47 -7.18
C GLY A 258 8.37 1.03 -8.55
N SER A 259 7.70 0.24 -9.41
CA SER A 259 7.19 0.69 -10.71
C SER A 259 5.93 1.55 -10.62
N LEU A 260 5.27 1.58 -9.45
CA LEU A 260 4.02 2.34 -9.23
C LEU A 260 4.30 3.84 -9.04
N ASN A 261 4.86 4.49 -10.04
CA ASN A 261 5.41 5.86 -9.95
C ASN A 261 4.39 6.94 -9.59
N ILE A 262 3.10 6.71 -9.83
CA ILE A 262 2.02 7.67 -9.51
C ILE A 262 1.28 7.33 -8.22
N LEU A 263 1.69 6.27 -7.50
CA LEU A 263 1.11 5.88 -6.23
C LEU A 263 1.29 7.01 -5.20
N LYS A 264 0.18 7.43 -4.56
CA LYS A 264 0.16 8.49 -3.56
C LYS A 264 -0.01 7.97 -2.15
N TYR A 265 -0.80 6.92 -1.99
CA TYR A 265 -1.15 6.34 -0.70
C TYR A 265 -0.88 4.85 -0.73
N LEU A 266 -0.04 4.38 0.20
CA LEU A 266 0.26 2.96 0.42
C LEU A 266 0.05 2.64 1.89
N ASN A 267 -0.96 1.82 2.17
CA ASN A 267 -1.26 1.37 3.51
C ASN A 267 -0.90 -0.11 3.66
N LEU A 268 0.06 -0.39 4.51
CA LEU A 268 0.58 -1.72 4.82
C LEU A 268 0.48 -2.06 6.32
N ARG A 269 -0.29 -1.27 7.09
CA ARG A 269 -0.41 -1.45 8.54
C ARG A 269 -0.95 -2.83 8.88
N TYR A 270 -0.58 -3.36 10.05
CA TYR A 270 -0.99 -4.68 10.54
C TYR A 270 -0.71 -5.79 9.52
N ASN A 271 0.57 -5.92 9.14
CA ASN A 271 1.13 -6.99 8.34
C ASN A 271 2.30 -7.67 9.08
N LYS A 272 3.13 -8.43 8.37
CA LYS A 272 4.29 -9.16 8.93
C LYS A 272 5.59 -8.81 8.21
N LEU A 273 5.70 -7.56 7.74
CA LEU A 273 6.87 -7.08 7.00
C LEU A 273 8.08 -6.98 7.94
N LYS A 274 9.17 -7.65 7.60
CA LYS A 274 10.45 -7.57 8.31
C LYS A 274 11.41 -6.55 7.72
N GLU A 275 11.25 -6.30 6.41
CA GLU A 275 12.03 -5.34 5.64
C GLU A 275 11.20 -4.77 4.49
N LEU A 276 11.68 -3.69 3.89
CA LEU A 276 11.15 -3.11 2.66
C LEU A 276 12.17 -3.29 1.53
N PRO A 277 11.72 -3.54 0.29
CA PRO A 277 12.62 -3.61 -0.86
C PRO A 277 13.25 -2.25 -1.13
N THR A 278 14.46 -2.25 -1.71
CA THR A 278 15.15 -1.00 -2.06
C THR A 278 14.39 -0.18 -3.09
N SER A 279 13.59 -0.82 -3.91
CA SER A 279 12.70 -0.22 -4.90
C SER A 279 11.61 0.66 -4.32
N ILE A 280 11.29 0.54 -3.00
CA ILE A 280 10.31 1.43 -2.34
C ILE A 280 10.63 2.90 -2.55
N GLY A 281 11.93 3.25 -2.62
CA GLY A 281 12.38 4.62 -2.87
C GLY A 281 12.10 5.14 -4.30
N SER A 282 11.61 4.30 -5.20
CA SER A 282 11.21 4.69 -6.56
C SER A 282 9.76 5.20 -6.65
N LEU A 283 8.97 5.09 -5.58
CA LEU A 283 7.59 5.61 -5.50
C LEU A 283 7.57 7.14 -5.42
N SER A 284 7.97 7.81 -6.49
CA SER A 284 8.26 9.25 -6.52
C SER A 284 7.08 10.17 -6.27
N SER A 285 5.84 9.65 -6.37
CA SER A 285 4.61 10.41 -6.07
C SER A 285 4.02 10.11 -4.69
N LEU A 286 4.66 9.22 -3.90
CA LEU A 286 4.12 8.79 -2.63
C LEU A 286 4.09 9.94 -1.61
N THR A 287 2.90 10.18 -1.04
CA THR A 287 2.66 11.19 0.00
C THR A 287 2.40 10.55 1.36
N HIS A 288 1.81 9.36 1.41
CA HIS A 288 1.45 8.66 2.64
C HIS A 288 1.94 7.22 2.60
N LEU A 289 2.72 6.84 3.59
CA LEU A 289 3.20 5.47 3.78
C LEU A 289 2.90 5.04 5.22
N ASP A 290 1.90 4.18 5.38
CA ASP A 290 1.54 3.59 6.66
C ASP A 290 2.11 2.17 6.77
N LEU A 291 3.06 2.00 7.68
CA LEU A 291 3.75 0.74 7.98
C LEU A 291 3.51 0.31 9.44
N ARG A 292 2.51 0.87 10.10
CA ARG A 292 2.18 0.60 11.51
C ARG A 292 1.96 -0.88 11.76
N ALA A 293 2.37 -1.34 12.94
CA ALA A 293 2.18 -2.72 13.40
C ALA A 293 2.68 -3.75 12.36
N ASN A 294 3.97 -3.69 12.09
CA ASN A 294 4.74 -4.66 11.32
C ASN A 294 5.93 -5.18 12.16
N GLU A 295 6.85 -5.92 11.55
CA GLU A 295 8.02 -6.50 12.20
C GLU A 295 9.34 -5.85 11.71
N LEU A 296 9.27 -4.60 11.21
CA LEU A 296 10.41 -3.92 10.61
C LEU A 296 11.51 -3.66 11.63
N SER A 297 12.73 -4.12 11.36
CA SER A 297 13.93 -3.85 12.17
C SER A 297 14.81 -2.73 11.61
N SER A 298 14.63 -2.39 10.34
CA SER A 298 15.36 -1.34 9.63
C SER A 298 14.57 -0.80 8.44
N LEU A 299 15.06 0.30 7.86
CA LEU A 299 14.56 0.87 6.60
C LEU A 299 15.68 0.88 5.55
N PRO A 300 15.37 0.73 4.25
CA PRO A 300 16.36 0.85 3.19
C PRO A 300 16.78 2.32 3.02
N ASN A 301 18.04 2.55 2.69
CA ASN A 301 18.57 3.90 2.46
C ASN A 301 17.88 4.66 1.32
N THR A 302 17.21 3.95 0.43
CA THR A 302 16.45 4.52 -0.68
C THR A 302 15.19 5.25 -0.23
N ILE A 303 14.72 5.04 1.02
CA ILE A 303 13.55 5.74 1.59
C ILE A 303 13.70 7.27 1.47
N ARG A 304 14.91 7.79 1.56
CA ARG A 304 15.23 9.23 1.40
C ARG A 304 14.86 9.84 0.05
N LYS A 305 14.62 8.99 -0.98
CA LYS A 305 14.21 9.43 -2.32
C LYS A 305 12.73 9.83 -2.38
N LEU A 306 11.93 9.47 -1.37
CA LEU A 306 10.52 9.82 -1.27
C LEU A 306 10.34 11.31 -0.91
N SER A 307 10.73 12.20 -1.80
CA SER A 307 10.78 13.65 -1.54
C SER A 307 9.40 14.29 -1.32
N LYS A 308 8.33 13.66 -1.83
CA LYS A 308 6.95 14.12 -1.67
C LYS A 308 6.25 13.52 -0.45
N LEU A 309 6.91 12.60 0.28
CA LEU A 309 6.30 11.95 1.43
C LEU A 309 6.01 12.97 2.53
N GLU A 310 4.76 13.03 2.95
CA GLU A 310 4.23 13.91 4.00
C GLU A 310 4.06 13.17 5.32
N LEU A 311 3.61 11.92 5.25
CA LEU A 311 3.39 11.06 6.41
C LEU A 311 4.15 9.75 6.27
N LEU A 312 4.95 9.41 7.29
CA LEU A 312 5.58 8.11 7.48
C LEU A 312 5.20 7.57 8.85
N ASP A 313 4.37 6.53 8.88
CA ASP A 313 3.98 5.86 10.11
C ASP A 313 4.70 4.52 10.26
N LEU A 314 5.54 4.42 11.27
CA LEU A 314 6.34 3.26 11.65
C LEU A 314 6.01 2.77 13.07
N HIS A 315 4.90 3.23 13.64
CA HIS A 315 4.46 2.87 14.99
C HIS A 315 4.29 1.36 15.14
N GLY A 316 4.70 0.79 16.27
CA GLY A 316 4.53 -0.63 16.53
C GLY A 316 5.37 -1.53 15.62
N ASN A 317 6.67 -1.26 15.55
CA ASN A 317 7.65 -2.06 14.81
C ASN A 317 8.80 -2.52 15.74
N ASN A 318 9.86 -3.09 15.17
CA ASN A 318 11.02 -3.59 15.90
C ASN A 318 12.27 -2.70 15.73
N LEU A 319 12.07 -1.41 15.45
CA LEU A 319 13.17 -0.49 15.19
C LEU A 319 13.95 -0.18 16.46
N SER A 320 15.27 -0.44 16.48
CA SER A 320 16.16 -0.08 17.59
C SER A 320 17.17 1.00 17.19
N LYS A 321 17.63 0.95 15.95
CA LYS A 321 18.58 1.91 15.38
C LYS A 321 18.17 2.23 13.94
N LEU A 322 17.90 3.50 13.67
CA LEU A 322 17.65 3.94 12.29
C LEU A 322 18.98 4.35 11.64
N LYS A 323 19.63 3.40 10.97
CA LYS A 323 20.86 3.63 10.20
C LYS A 323 20.57 4.11 8.77
N VAL A 324 19.63 5.03 8.62
CA VAL A 324 19.23 5.59 7.32
C VAL A 324 19.42 7.09 7.31
N SER A 325 19.36 7.69 6.13
CA SER A 325 19.32 9.14 5.95
C SER A 325 17.92 9.57 5.57
N PHE A 326 17.38 10.62 6.21
CA PHE A 326 16.16 11.29 5.78
C PHE A 326 16.44 12.59 5.01
N LYS A 327 17.70 12.84 4.66
CA LYS A 327 18.09 14.02 3.86
C LYS A 327 17.43 13.94 2.48
N GLY A 328 16.64 14.93 2.13
CA GLY A 328 15.87 14.98 0.88
C GLY A 328 14.37 14.79 1.06
N MET A 329 13.90 14.31 2.22
CA MET A 329 12.48 14.16 2.53
C MET A 329 11.92 15.49 3.06
N ASN A 330 11.92 16.52 2.21
CA ASN A 330 11.61 17.88 2.63
C ASN A 330 10.11 18.13 2.87
N SER A 331 9.25 17.27 2.34
CA SER A 331 7.80 17.36 2.55
C SER A 331 7.31 16.67 3.82
N LEU A 332 8.18 15.83 4.47
CA LEU A 332 7.76 15.03 5.61
C LEU A 332 7.41 15.94 6.79
N ASN A 333 6.11 15.98 7.12
CA ASN A 333 5.57 16.76 8.19
C ASN A 333 5.08 15.92 9.38
N GLN A 334 4.86 14.60 9.19
CA GLN A 334 4.47 13.68 10.25
C GLN A 334 5.34 12.41 10.22
N LEU A 335 6.01 12.13 11.34
CA LEU A 335 6.83 10.93 11.56
C LEU A 335 6.40 10.25 12.85
N GLU A 336 5.84 9.04 12.75
CA GLU A 336 5.44 8.23 13.89
C GLU A 336 6.42 7.06 14.07
N LEU A 337 7.10 7.04 15.20
CA LEU A 337 8.08 6.03 15.60
C LEU A 337 7.71 5.39 16.93
N GLY A 338 6.48 5.58 17.40
CA GLY A 338 6.02 5.05 18.68
C GLY A 338 6.00 3.53 18.74
N LEU A 339 5.97 2.96 19.93
CA LEU A 339 5.98 1.51 20.20
C LEU A 339 7.07 0.78 19.40
N ASN A 340 8.31 1.23 19.56
CA ASN A 340 9.50 0.61 19.00
C ASN A 340 10.54 0.31 20.10
N ASN A 341 11.77 0.00 19.72
CA ASN A 341 12.85 -0.31 20.65
C ASN A 341 13.97 0.77 20.64
N ILE A 342 13.61 2.03 20.37
CA ILE A 342 14.58 3.12 20.19
C ILE A 342 15.09 3.58 21.56
N GLU A 343 16.40 3.42 21.80
CA GLU A 343 17.07 3.88 23.04
C GLU A 343 17.59 5.32 22.91
N ASN A 344 17.96 5.73 21.71
CA ASN A 344 18.48 7.06 21.42
C ASN A 344 17.83 7.61 20.17
N LEU A 345 17.39 8.87 20.19
CA LEU A 345 16.81 9.51 19.02
C LEU A 345 17.85 9.62 17.89
N PRO A 346 17.59 8.97 16.72
CA PRO A 346 18.57 8.86 15.66
C PRO A 346 18.88 10.21 15.01
N ARG A 347 20.17 10.48 14.74
CA ARG A 347 20.60 11.76 14.12
C ARG A 347 19.99 12.06 12.75
N CYS A 348 19.58 11.03 12.02
CA CYS A 348 18.93 11.18 10.72
C CYS A 348 17.63 12.03 10.81
N VAL A 349 16.91 11.96 11.94
CA VAL A 349 15.68 12.71 12.17
C VAL A 349 15.94 14.22 12.19
N LYS A 350 17.13 14.66 12.60
CA LYS A 350 17.52 16.09 12.65
C LYS A 350 17.40 16.81 11.30
N SER A 351 17.46 16.08 10.18
CA SER A 351 17.34 16.65 8.83
C SER A 351 15.93 17.06 8.44
N LEU A 352 14.89 16.58 9.16
CA LEU A 352 13.48 16.79 8.86
C LEU A 352 12.99 18.16 9.38
N LYS A 353 13.29 19.23 8.66
CA LYS A 353 12.98 20.61 9.11
C LYS A 353 11.52 20.99 8.99
N SER A 354 10.76 20.33 8.14
CA SER A 354 9.33 20.58 7.93
C SER A 354 8.43 19.83 8.91
N LEU A 355 9.04 19.08 9.86
CA LEU A 355 8.29 18.19 10.75
C LEU A 355 7.38 19.00 11.68
N LYS A 356 6.08 18.67 11.64
CA LYS A 356 5.02 19.23 12.48
C LYS A 356 4.63 18.29 13.61
N ARG A 357 4.72 17.00 13.37
CA ARG A 357 4.38 15.97 14.37
C ARG A 357 5.48 14.92 14.44
N LEU A 358 5.94 14.62 15.67
CA LEU A 358 6.93 13.60 15.97
C LEU A 358 6.42 12.70 17.10
N GLY A 359 6.07 11.44 16.74
CA GLY A 359 5.66 10.42 17.69
C GLY A 359 6.84 9.53 18.08
N LEU A 360 7.16 9.49 19.35
CA LEU A 360 8.24 8.68 19.95
C LEU A 360 7.77 7.94 21.22
N GLY A 361 6.47 7.97 21.51
CA GLY A 361 5.92 7.30 22.70
C GLY A 361 6.10 5.78 22.66
N GLY A 362 6.21 5.13 23.82
CA GLY A 362 6.39 3.68 23.92
C GLY A 362 7.76 3.21 23.39
N ASN A 363 8.82 3.92 23.73
CA ASN A 363 10.20 3.57 23.37
C ASN A 363 11.08 3.36 24.62
N LYS A 364 12.39 3.35 24.46
CA LYS A 364 13.36 3.17 25.55
C LYS A 364 14.26 4.41 25.73
N LEU A 365 13.77 5.59 25.33
CA LEU A 365 14.54 6.83 25.39
C LEU A 365 14.81 7.21 26.85
N SER A 366 16.09 7.34 27.23
CA SER A 366 16.52 7.86 28.55
C SER A 366 16.91 9.33 28.51
N ILE A 367 17.28 9.84 27.36
CA ILE A 367 17.67 11.22 27.11
C ILE A 367 17.14 11.73 25.77
N LEU A 368 16.89 13.03 25.68
CA LEU A 368 16.69 13.74 24.42
C LEU A 368 17.93 14.55 24.07
N PRO A 369 18.38 14.51 22.80
CA PRO A 369 19.54 15.29 22.37
C PRO A 369 19.18 16.79 22.30
N SER A 370 20.19 17.66 22.55
CA SER A 370 19.98 19.11 22.50
C SER A 370 19.53 19.64 21.13
N TRP A 371 19.79 18.94 20.05
CA TRP A 371 19.30 19.33 18.73
C TRP A 371 17.79 19.17 18.53
N ILE A 372 17.03 18.62 19.53
CA ILE A 372 15.56 18.56 19.48
C ILE A 372 14.96 19.95 19.28
N GLY A 373 15.56 20.97 19.87
CA GLY A 373 15.16 22.37 19.71
C GLY A 373 15.31 22.93 18.29
N SER A 374 15.91 22.19 17.35
CA SER A 374 16.04 22.62 15.96
C SER A 374 14.77 22.44 15.11
N PHE A 375 13.73 21.79 15.66
CA PHE A 375 12.46 21.58 14.98
C PHE A 375 11.51 22.78 15.13
N GLN A 376 11.80 23.86 14.41
CA GLN A 376 11.05 25.12 14.53
C GLN A 376 9.59 25.03 14.02
N SER A 377 9.27 24.03 13.17
CA SER A 377 7.92 23.82 12.67
C SER A 377 7.09 22.84 13.51
N LEU A 378 7.69 22.25 14.57
CA LEU A 378 7.05 21.20 15.35
C LEU A 378 5.90 21.75 16.19
N GLU A 379 4.73 21.14 15.99
CA GLU A 379 3.49 21.48 16.70
C GLU A 379 3.12 20.41 17.75
N ALA A 380 3.44 19.15 17.51
CA ALA A 380 3.15 18.06 18.44
C ALA A 380 4.38 17.15 18.63
N LEU A 381 4.70 16.88 19.90
CA LEU A 381 5.79 15.99 20.31
C LEU A 381 5.28 14.99 21.36
N HIS A 382 5.28 13.72 20.98
CA HIS A 382 4.80 12.63 21.83
C HIS A 382 5.98 11.79 22.33
N LEU A 383 6.20 11.81 23.63
CA LEU A 383 7.33 11.17 24.31
C LEU A 383 6.87 10.27 25.49
N PHE A 384 5.58 10.00 25.56
CA PHE A 384 4.98 9.18 26.62
C PHE A 384 5.58 7.78 26.66
N ASP A 385 5.50 7.14 27.79
CA ASP A 385 5.96 5.75 27.98
C ASP A 385 7.41 5.55 27.50
N ASN A 386 8.33 6.31 28.12
CA ASN A 386 9.76 6.25 27.91
C ASN A 386 10.50 6.19 29.27
N LYS A 387 11.82 6.40 29.27
CA LYS A 387 12.67 6.39 30.47
C LYS A 387 13.37 7.76 30.70
N LEU A 388 12.71 8.86 30.31
CA LEU A 388 13.30 10.19 30.38
C LEU A 388 13.40 10.65 31.84
N HIS A 389 14.61 11.00 32.28
CA HIS A 389 14.86 11.62 33.60
C HIS A 389 14.91 13.15 33.52
N HIS A 390 15.36 13.68 32.38
CA HIS A 390 15.53 15.11 32.15
C HIS A 390 15.18 15.48 30.73
N LEU A 391 14.80 16.73 30.52
CA LEU A 391 14.60 17.35 29.20
C LEU A 391 15.71 18.39 28.95
N PRO A 392 16.26 18.50 27.74
CA PRO A 392 17.27 19.48 27.40
C PRO A 392 16.66 20.90 27.39
N ASN A 393 17.44 21.91 27.78
CA ASN A 393 17.02 23.31 27.73
C ASN A 393 16.55 23.76 26.32
N SER A 394 17.09 23.15 25.29
CA SER A 394 16.72 23.47 23.92
C SER A 394 15.25 23.14 23.56
N ILE A 395 14.54 22.36 24.37
CA ILE A 395 13.12 22.09 24.11
C ILE A 395 12.28 23.38 24.14
N GLY A 396 12.66 24.34 24.98
CA GLY A 396 12.02 25.65 25.05
C GLY A 396 12.18 26.51 23.79
N THR A 397 13.05 26.14 22.87
CA THR A 397 13.21 26.87 21.59
C THR A 397 12.21 26.40 20.50
N ILE A 398 11.39 25.39 20.77
CA ILE A 398 10.34 24.91 19.84
C ILE A 398 9.10 25.79 19.97
N SER A 399 9.19 27.04 19.51
CA SER A 399 8.18 28.08 19.74
C SER A 399 6.77 27.75 19.19
N ASN A 400 6.66 26.89 18.18
CA ASN A 400 5.39 26.48 17.60
C ASN A 400 4.74 25.27 18.31
N LEU A 401 5.35 24.72 19.38
CA LEU A 401 4.84 23.55 20.07
C LEU A 401 3.50 23.85 20.74
N LYS A 402 2.47 23.08 20.37
CA LYS A 402 1.10 23.15 20.88
C LYS A 402 0.76 21.98 21.79
N GLU A 403 1.33 20.82 21.51
CA GLU A 403 1.05 19.56 22.23
C GLU A 403 2.36 18.88 22.64
N LEU A 404 2.49 18.58 23.93
CA LEU A 404 3.62 17.84 24.49
C LEU A 404 3.09 16.77 25.46
N THR A 405 3.29 15.50 25.12
CA THR A 405 2.90 14.39 25.99
C THR A 405 4.14 13.66 26.50
N LEU A 406 4.28 13.62 27.82
CA LEU A 406 5.42 13.09 28.57
C LEU A 406 4.99 12.09 29.66
N TRP A 407 3.73 11.63 29.61
CA TRP A 407 3.22 10.72 30.64
C TRP A 407 4.01 9.40 30.66
N ASN A 408 4.07 8.80 31.83
CA ASN A 408 4.84 7.57 32.10
C ASN A 408 6.32 7.71 31.70
N ASN A 409 7.00 8.60 32.45
CA ASN A 409 8.46 8.79 32.38
C ASN A 409 9.03 8.89 33.81
N HIS A 410 10.28 9.30 33.95
CA HIS A 410 10.95 9.46 35.26
C HIS A 410 11.35 10.90 35.54
N LEU A 411 10.56 11.87 35.04
CA LEU A 411 10.85 13.28 35.19
C LEU A 411 10.55 13.75 36.62
N THR A 412 11.50 14.48 37.22
CA THR A 412 11.34 15.12 38.52
C THR A 412 11.18 16.65 38.41
N SER A 413 11.58 17.22 37.25
CA SER A 413 11.54 18.67 37.02
C SER A 413 11.46 18.97 35.52
N LEU A 414 11.07 20.23 35.23
CA LEU A 414 11.10 20.78 33.88
C LEU A 414 12.18 21.87 33.78
N PRO A 415 12.89 21.99 32.63
CA PRO A 415 13.88 23.04 32.44
C PRO A 415 13.22 24.42 32.39
N LYS A 416 13.90 25.43 32.92
CA LYS A 416 13.38 26.82 32.95
C LYS A 416 13.00 27.35 31.58
N SER A 417 13.64 26.89 30.53
CA SER A 417 13.35 27.26 29.13
C SER A 417 11.93 26.96 28.65
N PHE A 418 11.19 26.08 29.37
CA PHE A 418 9.77 25.84 29.09
C PHE A 418 8.90 27.08 29.17
N ASN A 419 9.30 28.08 29.96
CA ASN A 419 8.59 29.34 30.07
C ASN A 419 8.46 30.09 28.72
N ALA A 420 9.27 29.72 27.72
CA ALA A 420 9.22 30.31 26.38
C ALA A 420 8.21 29.60 25.44
N LEU A 421 7.60 28.48 25.87
CA LEU A 421 6.62 27.74 25.06
C LEU A 421 5.22 28.39 25.12
N SER A 422 5.12 29.63 24.66
CA SER A 422 3.91 30.45 24.77
C SER A 422 2.70 29.91 23.98
N ASN A 423 2.92 29.02 22.98
CA ASN A 423 1.87 28.43 22.18
C ASN A 423 1.40 27.04 22.69
N LEU A 424 2.00 26.55 23.81
CA LEU A 424 1.68 25.23 24.35
C LEU A 424 0.25 25.24 24.92
N LYS A 425 -0.58 24.30 24.37
CA LYS A 425 -1.99 24.15 24.74
C LYS A 425 -2.22 22.90 25.59
N ILE A 426 -1.51 21.83 25.30
CA ILE A 426 -1.66 20.53 25.96
C ILE A 426 -0.30 20.11 26.51
N LEU A 427 -0.24 19.94 27.84
CA LEU A 427 0.90 19.40 28.55
C LEU A 427 0.45 18.25 29.42
N ASN A 428 0.88 17.03 29.06
CA ASN A 428 0.61 15.83 29.84
C ASN A 428 1.90 15.34 30.50
N LEU A 429 1.97 15.46 31.83
CA LEU A 429 3.05 15.05 32.72
C LEU A 429 2.63 13.91 33.65
N SER A 430 1.50 13.24 33.39
CA SER A 430 0.98 12.17 34.22
C SER A 430 2.00 11.04 34.39
N TRP A 431 1.92 10.30 35.51
CA TRP A 431 2.81 9.17 35.77
C TRP A 431 4.30 9.56 35.62
N ASN A 432 4.72 10.60 36.40
CA ASN A 432 6.10 11.00 36.56
C ASN A 432 6.46 11.09 38.04
N LEU A 433 7.56 11.74 38.38
CA LEU A 433 8.09 11.79 39.74
C LEU A 433 8.15 13.24 40.28
N PHE A 434 7.23 14.12 39.83
CA PHE A 434 7.18 15.51 40.30
C PHE A 434 6.71 15.61 41.74
N GLU A 435 7.53 16.21 42.62
CA GLU A 435 7.18 16.54 44.00
C GLU A 435 6.64 17.98 44.10
N SER A 436 7.03 18.83 43.14
CA SER A 436 6.56 20.21 43.03
C SER A 436 6.58 20.70 41.59
N LEU A 437 5.83 21.78 41.32
CA LEU A 437 5.89 22.47 40.04
C LEU A 437 6.66 23.79 40.18
N PRO A 438 7.45 24.18 39.19
CA PRO A 438 8.15 25.46 39.21
C PRO A 438 7.18 26.63 39.10
N SER A 439 7.50 27.76 39.76
CA SER A 439 6.65 28.96 39.76
C SER A 439 6.44 29.59 38.38
N TRP A 440 7.37 29.39 37.43
CA TRP A 440 7.21 29.86 36.06
C TRP A 440 6.14 29.12 35.26
N ILE A 441 5.55 28.02 35.76
CA ILE A 441 4.48 27.27 35.06
C ILE A 441 3.32 28.18 34.67
N GLY A 442 3.02 29.18 35.48
CA GLY A 442 2.00 30.19 35.25
C GLY A 442 2.29 31.16 34.06
N SER A 443 3.47 31.05 33.42
CA SER A 443 3.78 31.80 32.20
C SER A 443 3.21 31.18 30.92
N LEU A 444 2.78 29.92 30.96
CA LEU A 444 2.23 29.19 29.82
C LEU A 444 0.76 29.61 29.54
N LYS A 445 0.56 30.84 29.14
CA LYS A 445 -0.78 31.50 29.05
C LYS A 445 -1.74 30.79 28.08
N SER A 446 -1.25 30.09 27.07
CA SER A 446 -2.06 29.36 26.08
C SER A 446 -2.46 27.96 26.57
N LEU A 447 -2.01 27.54 27.76
CA LEU A 447 -2.25 26.17 28.23
C LEU A 447 -3.73 25.95 28.52
N GLU A 448 -4.33 24.97 27.83
CA GLU A 448 -5.72 24.59 27.93
C GLU A 448 -5.91 23.32 28.78
N ILE A 449 -4.96 22.39 28.69
CA ILE A 449 -4.99 21.10 29.41
C ILE A 449 -3.65 20.87 30.09
N LEU A 450 -3.69 20.67 31.41
CA LEU A 450 -2.54 20.27 32.23
C LEU A 450 -2.90 18.99 32.98
N SER A 451 -2.28 17.87 32.59
CA SER A 451 -2.45 16.58 33.27
C SER A 451 -1.21 16.28 34.11
N LEU A 452 -1.43 16.11 35.41
CA LEU A 452 -0.42 15.82 36.43
C LEU A 452 -0.74 14.54 37.21
N TRP A 453 -1.70 13.75 36.74
CA TRP A 453 -2.16 12.52 37.37
C TRP A 453 -1.00 11.56 37.68
N GLY A 454 -1.04 10.94 38.89
CA GLY A 454 -0.05 9.94 39.25
C GLY A 454 1.36 10.50 39.44
N ASN A 455 1.50 11.65 40.10
CA ASN A 455 2.77 12.22 40.51
C ASN A 455 2.90 12.19 42.04
N LYS A 456 3.89 12.89 42.62
CA LYS A 456 4.16 13.00 44.04
C LYS A 456 3.98 14.43 44.59
N LEU A 457 3.12 15.23 43.88
CA LEU A 457 2.97 16.63 44.25
C LEU A 457 2.40 16.81 45.66
N GLU A 458 3.10 17.55 46.52
CA GLU A 458 2.66 17.90 47.88
C GLU A 458 1.95 19.26 47.91
N SER A 459 2.29 20.13 46.96
CA SER A 459 1.70 21.46 46.87
C SER A 459 1.67 21.98 45.45
N LEU A 460 0.89 23.07 45.22
CA LEU A 460 0.78 23.74 43.93
C LEU A 460 1.24 25.17 44.04
N PRO A 461 2.01 25.70 43.04
CA PRO A 461 2.42 27.08 43.04
C PRO A 461 1.22 27.98 42.76
N LYS A 462 1.10 29.10 43.51
CA LYS A 462 0.03 30.07 43.33
C LYS A 462 -0.04 30.65 41.91
N THR A 463 1.07 30.63 41.18
CA THR A 463 1.17 31.13 39.81
C THR A 463 0.29 30.38 38.80
N LEU A 464 -0.25 29.19 39.16
CA LEU A 464 -1.27 28.53 38.36
C LEU A 464 -2.51 29.41 38.13
N GLU A 465 -2.82 30.36 39.04
CA GLU A 465 -3.89 31.33 38.84
C GLU A 465 -3.73 32.14 37.54
N ASN A 466 -2.50 32.24 37.06
CA ASN A 466 -2.16 33.01 35.85
C ASN A 466 -2.47 32.24 34.53
N LEU A 467 -2.87 30.98 34.59
CA LEU A 467 -3.21 30.17 33.40
C LEU A 467 -4.66 30.44 32.99
N THR A 468 -4.88 31.59 32.38
CA THR A 468 -6.23 32.10 32.05
C THR A 468 -6.95 31.27 30.98
N SER A 469 -6.24 30.51 30.17
CA SER A 469 -6.80 29.64 29.15
C SER A 469 -7.06 28.21 29.64
N LEU A 470 -6.65 27.87 30.88
CA LEU A 470 -6.72 26.51 31.42
C LEU A 470 -8.19 26.09 31.60
N ARG A 471 -8.53 24.93 31.05
CA ARG A 471 -9.89 24.34 31.07
C ARG A 471 -9.92 23.06 31.87
N ILE A 472 -8.82 22.27 31.84
CA ILE A 472 -8.70 20.98 32.51
C ILE A 472 -7.40 20.95 33.28
N LEU A 473 -7.50 20.62 34.60
CA LEU A 473 -6.38 20.35 35.47
C LEU A 473 -6.62 19.00 36.16
N ASP A 474 -5.79 18.00 35.84
CA ASP A 474 -5.88 16.67 36.46
C ASP A 474 -4.77 16.50 37.50
N LEU A 475 -5.17 16.37 38.76
CA LEU A 475 -4.31 16.22 39.94
C LEU A 475 -4.48 14.88 40.64
N ASN A 476 -5.32 13.97 40.12
CA ASN A 476 -5.59 12.68 40.75
C ASN A 476 -4.30 11.94 41.10
N PHE A 477 -4.31 11.18 42.16
CA PHE A 477 -3.17 10.35 42.64
C PHE A 477 -1.89 11.17 42.81
N ASN A 478 -2.00 12.28 43.59
CA ASN A 478 -0.88 13.06 44.12
C ASN A 478 -0.95 13.11 45.65
N ASN A 479 0.05 13.70 46.29
CA ASN A 479 0.19 13.79 47.75
C ASN A 479 -0.30 15.16 48.30
N ILE A 480 -1.23 15.84 47.59
CA ILE A 480 -1.73 17.14 48.01
C ILE A 480 -2.73 16.97 49.12
N GLU A 481 -2.31 17.29 50.36
CA GLU A 481 -3.18 17.16 51.54
C GLU A 481 -4.24 18.28 51.61
N GLU A 482 -3.85 19.50 51.31
CA GLU A 482 -4.77 20.66 51.32
C GLU A 482 -4.92 21.23 49.91
N THR A 483 -6.16 21.33 49.48
CA THR A 483 -6.49 22.02 48.21
C THR A 483 -6.30 23.50 48.34
N PRO A 484 -5.38 24.15 47.59
CA PRO A 484 -5.16 25.57 47.70
C PRO A 484 -6.43 26.37 47.37
N SER A 485 -6.75 27.40 48.16
CA SER A 485 -7.97 28.21 48.02
C SER A 485 -8.12 28.88 46.65
N PHE A 486 -7.04 29.18 45.98
CA PHE A 486 -7.08 29.76 44.63
C PHE A 486 -7.69 28.84 43.57
N LEU A 487 -7.65 27.51 43.77
CA LEU A 487 -8.26 26.56 42.84
C LEU A 487 -9.79 26.74 42.78
N SER A 488 -10.42 27.02 43.94
CA SER A 488 -11.86 27.29 43.98
C SER A 488 -12.26 28.55 43.16
N GLN A 489 -11.35 29.51 43.04
CA GLN A 489 -11.57 30.68 42.17
C GLN A 489 -11.47 30.32 40.69
N LEU A 490 -10.56 29.40 40.32
CA LEU A 490 -10.42 28.92 38.96
C LEU A 490 -11.61 28.02 38.56
N GLU A 491 -12.13 27.20 39.48
CA GLU A 491 -13.35 26.40 39.26
C GLU A 491 -14.57 27.31 38.94
N LYS A 492 -14.71 28.43 39.70
CA LYS A 492 -15.74 29.44 39.42
C LYS A 492 -15.60 30.10 38.04
N ARG A 493 -14.40 30.08 37.45
CA ARG A 493 -14.12 30.57 36.08
C ARG A 493 -14.32 29.51 35.01
N GLY A 494 -14.77 28.29 35.39
CA GLY A 494 -15.03 27.20 34.47
C GLY A 494 -13.89 26.17 34.31
N LEU A 495 -12.85 26.25 35.18
CA LEU A 495 -11.82 25.20 35.22
C LEU A 495 -12.38 23.88 35.77
N ILE A 496 -12.22 22.79 35.03
CA ILE A 496 -12.53 21.42 35.51
C ILE A 496 -11.29 20.89 36.21
N ILE A 497 -11.44 20.53 37.49
CA ILE A 497 -10.34 19.94 38.28
C ILE A 497 -10.72 18.51 38.67
N TYR A 498 -9.85 17.58 38.32
CA TYR A 498 -9.88 16.20 38.81
C TYR A 498 -8.89 16.08 39.98
N LYS A 499 -9.38 15.60 41.14
CA LYS A 499 -8.61 15.51 42.42
C LYS A 499 -8.67 14.11 42.98
#